data_bf5535032ad2bb42b6bf05ae17509ed7
#
_entry.id   bf5535032ad2bb42b6bf05ae17509ed7
#
_cell.length_a   1.000
_cell.length_b   1.000
_cell.length_c   1.000
_cell.angle_alpha   90.00
_cell.angle_beta   90.00
_cell.angle_gamma   90.00
#
_symmetry.space_group_name_H-M   'P 1'
#
loop_
_entity.id
_entity.type
_entity.pdbx_description
1 polymer ?
#
loop_
_entity_poly.entity_id
_entity_poly.type
_entity_poly.pdbx_seq_one_letter_code
_entity_poly.pdbx_strand_id
1 'polypeptide(L)'
;APAPPASFAADPPKPGARPPAKKPAAPSRQAMAEAQPRLRFEDQVSQTYELPPLSLLANPSSIQRHTLSDEALEENARMLENVLDDYGVKGEIVSVRPGPVVTMYELEPAPGLKASRVIGLADDIARSMSALSARVSTVPGRSVIGIELPNAHREKVVLREILSARDFGDSNLRLPLALGKDIGGDPIVANLAKMPHLLIAGTTGSGKSVAINTMILSLLYKLTPEECRLIMIDPKMLELSVYDGIPHLLSPVVTDPKKAVVALKWVVGEMEERYRKMSKMGVRNIEGYNGRVREALAKGEMFKRTIQTGFDEDTGEPVFETDEFAPVALPYIVVIVDE
;
A
#
# COMPACT_ATOMS: atom_id res chain seq x y z
N ALA A 1 67.67 14.24 36.56
CA ALA A 1 66.79 13.22 35.94
C ALA A 1 65.62 13.95 35.29
N PRO A 2 65.29 13.73 34.00
CA PRO A 2 64.14 14.34 33.31
C PRO A 2 62.86 13.58 33.71
N ALA A 3 61.77 14.33 33.87
CA ALA A 3 60.44 13.81 34.17
C ALA A 3 59.89 12.98 33.01
N PRO A 4 59.10 11.93 33.27
CA PRO A 4 58.51 11.11 32.21
C PRO A 4 57.42 11.87 31.46
N PRO A 5 57.21 11.57 30.14
CA PRO A 5 56.23 12.24 29.34
C PRO A 5 54.79 11.90 29.81
N ALA A 6 53.91 12.91 29.79
CA ALA A 6 52.51 12.78 30.12
C ALA A 6 51.85 11.77 29.17
N SER A 7 51.20 10.77 29.76
CA SER A 7 50.34 9.83 29.04
C SER A 7 49.12 10.58 28.48
N PHE A 8 48.99 10.58 27.14
CA PHE A 8 47.76 11.01 26.50
C PHE A 8 46.64 10.06 26.97
N ALA A 9 45.73 10.60 27.74
CA ALA A 9 44.47 9.89 28.04
C ALA A 9 43.71 9.72 26.68
N ALA A 10 43.49 8.48 26.31
CA ALA A 10 42.61 8.18 25.16
C ALA A 10 41.22 8.75 25.44
N ASP A 11 40.72 9.53 24.49
CA ASP A 11 39.32 9.99 24.54
C ASP A 11 38.37 8.78 24.73
N PRO A 12 37.28 8.92 25.50
CA PRO A 12 36.29 7.87 25.62
C PRO A 12 35.68 7.57 24.25
N PRO A 13 35.45 6.27 23.91
CA PRO A 13 34.88 5.91 22.64
C PRO A 13 33.56 6.63 22.42
N LYS A 14 33.42 7.34 21.31
CA LYS A 14 32.15 7.97 20.88
C LYS A 14 31.05 6.91 20.87
N PRO A 15 29.82 7.20 21.35
CA PRO A 15 28.73 6.25 21.30
C PRO A 15 28.47 5.85 19.84
N GLY A 16 28.71 4.58 19.54
CA GLY A 16 28.44 4.02 18.21
C GLY A 16 26.98 4.24 17.80
N ALA A 17 26.72 4.39 16.50
CA ALA A 17 25.39 4.57 15.94
C ALA A 17 24.51 3.35 16.27
N ARG A 18 23.76 3.42 17.38
CA ARG A 18 22.82 2.36 17.76
C ARG A 18 21.58 2.40 16.87
N PRO A 19 21.16 1.27 16.30
CA PRO A 19 19.90 1.22 15.57
C PRO A 19 18.74 1.61 16.51
N PRO A 20 17.79 2.44 16.06
CA PRO A 20 16.62 2.77 16.86
C PRO A 20 15.82 1.48 17.14
N ALA A 21 15.47 1.26 18.41
CA ALA A 21 14.66 0.10 18.80
C ALA A 21 13.34 0.09 18.03
N LYS A 22 13.19 -0.87 17.10
CA LYS A 22 11.97 -1.02 16.30
C LYS A 22 10.89 -1.67 17.14
N LYS A 23 9.76 -0.97 17.29
CA LYS A 23 8.53 -1.59 17.78
C LYS A 23 7.86 -2.30 16.60
N PRO A 24 7.47 -3.58 16.73
CA PRO A 24 6.70 -4.26 15.68
C PRO A 24 5.39 -3.49 15.43
N ALA A 25 4.93 -3.48 14.16
CA ALA A 25 3.67 -2.85 13.79
C ALA A 25 2.54 -3.43 14.65
N ALA A 26 1.69 -2.55 15.21
CA ALA A 26 0.58 -3.01 16.03
C ALA A 26 -0.43 -3.80 15.19
N PRO A 27 -0.95 -4.95 15.69
CA PRO A 27 -1.93 -5.75 14.96
C PRO A 27 -3.28 -5.02 14.87
N SER A 28 -4.02 -5.27 13.78
CA SER A 28 -5.38 -4.75 13.57
C SER A 28 -6.39 -5.44 14.50
N ARG A 29 -7.57 -4.82 14.68
CA ARG A 29 -8.67 -5.41 15.45
C ARG A 29 -9.10 -6.76 14.89
N GLN A 30 -9.14 -6.91 13.57
CA GLN A 30 -9.44 -8.18 12.91
C GLN A 30 -8.40 -9.24 13.25
N ALA A 31 -7.11 -8.94 13.14
CA ALA A 31 -6.05 -9.87 13.47
C ALA A 31 -6.07 -10.29 14.96
N MET A 32 -6.41 -9.36 15.87
CA MET A 32 -6.59 -9.67 17.29
C MET A 32 -7.82 -10.54 17.54
N ALA A 33 -8.94 -10.28 16.84
CA ALA A 33 -10.16 -11.08 16.98
C ALA A 33 -9.98 -12.51 16.43
N GLU A 34 -9.23 -12.69 15.35
CA GLU A 34 -8.92 -14.03 14.81
C GLU A 34 -7.93 -14.81 15.68
N ALA A 35 -7.06 -14.14 16.45
CA ALA A 35 -6.13 -14.78 17.37
C ALA A 35 -6.81 -15.29 18.65
N GLN A 36 -8.02 -14.82 18.98
CA GLN A 36 -8.79 -15.27 20.13
C GLN A 36 -9.60 -16.52 19.76
N PRO A 37 -9.59 -17.60 20.57
CA PRO A 37 -10.43 -18.78 20.35
C PRO A 37 -11.90 -18.38 20.42
N ARG A 38 -12.63 -18.45 19.30
CA ARG A 38 -14.08 -18.23 19.28
C ARG A 38 -14.77 -19.49 19.73
N LEU A 39 -15.59 -19.37 20.77
CA LEU A 39 -16.64 -20.36 21.06
C LEU A 39 -17.68 -20.24 19.93
N ARG A 40 -17.73 -21.23 19.04
CA ARG A 40 -18.79 -21.32 18.03
C ARG A 40 -20.06 -21.80 18.73
N PHE A 41 -20.97 -20.87 18.98
CA PHE A 41 -22.37 -21.24 19.08
C PHE A 41 -22.87 -21.44 17.66
N GLU A 42 -23.63 -22.51 17.40
CA GLU A 42 -24.29 -22.74 16.12
C GLU A 42 -25.34 -21.65 15.89
N ASP A 43 -24.90 -20.50 15.37
CA ASP A 43 -25.77 -19.45 14.92
C ASP A 43 -26.19 -19.74 13.48
N GLN A 44 -27.49 -19.56 13.23
CA GLN A 44 -28.16 -19.69 11.95
C GLN A 44 -27.31 -19.08 10.84
N VAL A 45 -27.10 -19.85 9.77
CA VAL A 45 -26.43 -19.44 8.54
C VAL A 45 -27.05 -18.13 8.03
N SER A 46 -26.51 -17.01 8.42
CA SER A 46 -26.85 -15.75 7.77
C SER A 46 -26.22 -15.78 6.37
N GLN A 47 -27.02 -15.49 5.35
CA GLN A 47 -26.57 -15.39 3.95
C GLN A 47 -25.70 -14.14 3.70
N THR A 48 -25.06 -13.62 4.73
CA THR A 48 -24.16 -12.47 4.65
C THR A 48 -22.77 -12.94 4.24
N TYR A 49 -22.20 -12.26 3.25
CA TYR A 49 -20.81 -12.51 2.82
C TYR A 49 -19.84 -12.32 3.98
N GLU A 50 -19.00 -13.33 4.23
CA GLU A 50 -17.91 -13.27 5.20
C GLU A 50 -16.59 -13.01 4.51
N LEU A 51 -15.81 -12.05 5.05
CA LEU A 51 -14.47 -11.77 4.55
C LEU A 51 -13.54 -12.97 4.78
N PRO A 52 -12.62 -13.27 3.86
CA PRO A 52 -11.67 -14.35 4.03
C PRO A 52 -10.83 -14.15 5.31
N PRO A 53 -10.66 -15.20 6.15
CA PRO A 53 -9.86 -15.08 7.36
C PRO A 53 -8.37 -14.98 7.02
N LEU A 54 -7.62 -14.19 7.80
CA LEU A 54 -6.18 -14.03 7.63
C LEU A 54 -5.38 -15.33 7.81
N SER A 55 -5.98 -16.32 8.47
CA SER A 55 -5.37 -17.64 8.69
C SER A 55 -5.13 -18.44 7.39
N LEU A 56 -5.82 -18.10 6.29
CA LEU A 56 -5.58 -18.71 4.97
C LEU A 56 -4.23 -18.30 4.37
N LEU A 57 -3.65 -17.19 4.83
CA LEU A 57 -2.36 -16.70 4.35
C LEU A 57 -1.22 -17.24 5.18
N ALA A 58 -0.02 -17.33 4.57
CA ALA A 58 1.19 -17.81 5.23
C ALA A 58 1.46 -17.06 6.54
N ASN A 59 1.81 -17.82 7.59
CA ASN A 59 2.07 -17.25 8.90
C ASN A 59 3.43 -16.51 8.92
N PRO A 60 3.49 -15.24 9.31
CA PRO A 60 4.74 -14.49 9.43
C PRO A 60 5.75 -15.13 10.39
N SER A 61 5.29 -15.84 11.42
CA SER A 61 6.18 -16.51 12.41
C SER A 61 6.91 -17.73 11.86
N SER A 62 6.48 -18.29 10.71
CA SER A 62 7.15 -19.42 10.05
C SER A 62 8.37 -19.00 9.21
N ILE A 63 8.60 -17.68 9.06
CA ILE A 63 9.68 -17.14 8.24
C ILE A 63 10.92 -16.96 9.10
N GLN A 64 12.04 -17.53 8.66
CA GLN A 64 13.33 -17.27 9.29
C GLN A 64 13.71 -15.81 9.05
N ARG A 65 13.83 -15.04 10.13
CA ARG A 65 14.33 -13.68 10.11
C ARG A 65 15.82 -13.71 10.42
N HIS A 66 16.62 -13.25 9.47
CA HIS A 66 18.05 -13.07 9.66
C HIS A 66 18.30 -11.62 10.05
N THR A 67 18.20 -11.31 11.33
CA THR A 67 18.62 -10.00 11.84
C THR A 67 20.13 -10.01 12.08
N LEU A 68 20.81 -9.05 11.49
CA LEU A 68 22.22 -8.80 11.84
C LEU A 68 22.29 -8.36 13.31
N SER A 69 23.34 -8.81 14.04
CA SER A 69 23.58 -8.31 15.39
C SER A 69 23.96 -6.84 15.36
N ASP A 70 23.73 -6.14 16.48
CA ASP A 70 24.07 -4.71 16.59
C ASP A 70 25.58 -4.48 16.35
N GLU A 71 26.43 -5.41 16.81
CA GLU A 71 27.87 -5.35 16.58
C GLU A 71 28.21 -5.45 15.08
N ALA A 72 27.56 -6.36 14.34
CA ALA A 72 27.79 -6.51 12.91
C ALA A 72 27.30 -5.26 12.11
N LEU A 73 26.22 -4.62 12.55
CA LEU A 73 25.73 -3.38 11.96
C LEU A 73 26.70 -2.22 12.20
N GLU A 74 27.26 -2.12 13.42
CA GLU A 74 28.28 -1.11 13.75
C GLU A 74 29.59 -1.34 12.97
N GLU A 75 30.02 -2.60 12.80
CA GLU A 75 31.22 -2.94 12.03
C GLU A 75 31.03 -2.57 10.55
N ASN A 76 29.88 -2.88 9.97
CA ASN A 76 29.54 -2.48 8.60
C ASN A 76 29.49 -0.95 8.45
N ALA A 77 28.99 -0.21 9.45
CA ALA A 77 28.96 1.24 9.42
C ALA A 77 30.38 1.81 9.42
N ARG A 78 31.28 1.33 10.27
CA ARG A 78 32.70 1.73 10.30
C ARG A 78 33.43 1.40 9.00
N MET A 79 33.13 0.21 8.43
CA MET A 79 33.71 -0.16 7.13
C MET A 79 33.26 0.82 6.04
N LEU A 80 31.97 1.18 6.03
CA LEU A 80 31.42 2.14 5.06
C LEU A 80 32.04 3.55 5.26
N GLU A 81 32.24 4.01 6.49
CA GLU A 81 32.93 5.28 6.77
C GLU A 81 34.35 5.28 6.21
N ASN A 82 35.12 4.22 6.42
CA ASN A 82 36.48 4.08 5.88
C ASN A 82 36.47 4.11 4.34
N VAL A 83 35.52 3.39 3.70
CA VAL A 83 35.36 3.41 2.24
C VAL A 83 35.04 4.82 1.73
N LEU A 84 34.14 5.54 2.41
CA LEU A 84 33.81 6.92 2.05
C LEU A 84 35.03 7.88 2.20
N ASP A 85 35.80 7.71 3.26
CA ASP A 85 37.03 8.49 3.48
C ASP A 85 38.08 8.23 2.39
N ASP A 86 38.28 6.98 1.94
CA ASP A 86 39.17 6.60 0.84
C ASP A 86 38.80 7.32 -0.48
N TYR A 87 37.50 7.56 -0.71
CA TYR A 87 36.99 8.36 -1.84
C TYR A 87 36.94 9.87 -1.57
N GLY A 88 37.45 10.31 -0.42
CA GLY A 88 37.51 11.72 -0.02
C GLY A 88 36.12 12.30 0.32
N VAL A 89 35.18 11.45 0.74
CA VAL A 89 33.89 11.82 1.29
C VAL A 89 33.96 11.82 2.80
N LYS A 90 34.01 13.01 3.40
CA LYS A 90 34.04 13.15 4.86
C LYS A 90 32.67 13.31 5.45
N GLY A 91 32.38 12.61 6.55
CA GLY A 91 31.13 12.61 7.28
C GLY A 91 31.10 11.49 8.30
N GLU A 92 30.02 11.42 9.06
CA GLU A 92 29.79 10.36 10.07
C GLU A 92 28.47 9.64 9.77
N ILE A 93 28.42 8.31 10.00
CA ILE A 93 27.17 7.56 9.94
C ILE A 93 26.44 7.72 11.28
N VAL A 94 25.39 8.56 11.25
CA VAL A 94 24.64 8.94 12.45
C VAL A 94 23.52 7.94 12.79
N SER A 95 23.11 7.11 11.84
CA SER A 95 22.04 6.12 12.05
C SER A 95 22.18 4.95 11.09
N VAL A 96 21.90 3.75 11.58
CA VAL A 96 21.80 2.53 10.79
C VAL A 96 20.39 1.99 10.93
N ARG A 97 19.71 1.76 9.80
CA ARG A 97 18.34 1.24 9.76
C ARG A 97 18.31 -0.10 9.02
N PRO A 98 18.38 -1.22 9.71
CA PRO A 98 18.24 -2.52 9.11
C PRO A 98 16.78 -2.73 8.64
N GLY A 99 16.60 -3.08 7.38
CA GLY A 99 15.32 -3.43 6.76
C GLY A 99 15.27 -4.91 6.35
N PRO A 100 14.14 -5.36 5.79
CA PRO A 100 13.98 -6.76 5.39
C PRO A 100 14.84 -7.16 4.18
N VAL A 101 15.17 -6.22 3.31
CA VAL A 101 15.89 -6.45 2.05
C VAL A 101 17.20 -5.68 1.97
N VAL A 102 17.19 -4.45 2.46
CA VAL A 102 18.34 -3.55 2.46
C VAL A 102 18.55 -2.98 3.86
N THR A 103 19.79 -2.61 4.17
CA THR A 103 20.12 -1.80 5.35
C THR A 103 20.46 -0.40 4.87
N MET A 104 19.82 0.62 5.47
CA MET A 104 20.07 2.02 5.18
C MET A 104 21.01 2.60 6.21
N TYR A 105 22.09 3.21 5.74
CA TYR A 105 23.08 3.98 6.51
C TYR A 105 22.84 5.45 6.25
N GLU A 106 22.62 6.24 7.29
CA GLU A 106 22.40 7.68 7.17
C GLU A 106 23.72 8.42 7.43
N LEU A 107 24.32 8.92 6.36
CA LEU A 107 25.55 9.70 6.40
C LEU A 107 25.21 11.17 6.65
N GLU A 108 25.76 11.77 7.71
CA GLU A 108 25.82 13.21 7.90
C GLU A 108 27.09 13.75 7.23
N PRO A 109 26.97 14.43 6.08
CA PRO A 109 28.14 14.88 5.34
C PRO A 109 28.84 16.07 6.04
N ALA A 110 30.17 16.16 5.95
CA ALA A 110 30.89 17.33 6.41
C ALA A 110 30.43 18.61 5.66
N PRO A 111 30.49 19.79 6.32
CA PRO A 111 30.07 21.05 5.70
C PRO A 111 30.75 21.28 4.34
N GLY A 112 29.98 21.65 3.32
CA GLY A 112 30.46 21.92 1.97
C GLY A 112 30.49 20.71 1.04
N LEU A 113 30.21 19.49 1.52
CA LEU A 113 30.12 18.31 0.67
C LEU A 113 28.80 18.31 -0.12
N LYS A 114 28.87 18.15 -1.44
CA LYS A 114 27.69 18.06 -2.30
C LYS A 114 27.19 16.62 -2.32
N ALA A 115 25.87 16.42 -2.11
CA ALA A 115 25.22 15.11 -2.17
C ALA A 115 25.45 14.40 -3.53
N SER A 116 25.49 15.16 -4.63
CA SER A 116 25.75 14.62 -5.97
C SER A 116 27.10 13.89 -6.08
N ARG A 117 28.13 14.29 -5.28
CA ARG A 117 29.40 13.60 -5.25
C ARG A 117 29.27 12.20 -4.65
N VAL A 118 28.51 12.06 -3.55
CA VAL A 118 28.29 10.76 -2.90
C VAL A 118 27.40 9.87 -3.77
N ILE A 119 26.36 10.45 -4.40
CA ILE A 119 25.47 9.74 -5.33
C ILE A 119 26.28 9.15 -6.50
N GLY A 120 27.23 9.90 -7.03
CA GLY A 120 28.08 9.44 -8.14
C GLY A 120 29.05 8.29 -7.77
N LEU A 121 29.24 8.01 -6.50
CA LEU A 121 30.12 6.95 -6.00
C LEU A 121 29.36 5.63 -5.69
N ALA A 122 28.08 5.52 -6.02
CA ALA A 122 27.25 4.35 -5.66
C ALA A 122 27.88 3.03 -6.09
N ASP A 123 28.39 2.92 -7.33
CA ASP A 123 29.01 1.69 -7.86
C ASP A 123 30.36 1.40 -7.17
N ASP A 124 31.13 2.43 -6.86
CA ASP A 124 32.42 2.30 -6.16
C ASP A 124 32.20 1.86 -4.71
N ILE A 125 31.20 2.42 -4.04
CA ILE A 125 30.78 2.00 -2.68
C ILE A 125 30.35 0.54 -2.72
N ALA A 126 29.49 0.14 -3.66
CA ALA A 126 29.03 -1.24 -3.81
C ALA A 126 30.21 -2.20 -3.96
N ARG A 127 31.16 -1.87 -4.84
CA ARG A 127 32.38 -2.67 -5.08
C ARG A 127 33.21 -2.80 -3.81
N SER A 128 33.48 -1.69 -3.11
CA SER A 128 34.36 -1.67 -1.93
C SER A 128 33.69 -2.37 -0.73
N MET A 129 32.36 -2.32 -0.62
CA MET A 129 31.60 -3.03 0.41
C MET A 129 31.26 -4.48 0.03
N SER A 130 31.75 -4.99 -1.11
CA SER A 130 31.42 -6.31 -1.64
C SER A 130 29.91 -6.56 -1.76
N ALA A 131 29.13 -5.49 -2.00
CA ALA A 131 27.70 -5.52 -2.18
C ALA A 131 27.34 -5.64 -3.68
N LEU A 132 26.19 -6.25 -3.99
CA LEU A 132 25.69 -6.40 -5.37
C LEU A 132 25.39 -5.05 -6.03
N SER A 133 24.96 -4.08 -5.24
CA SER A 133 24.65 -2.71 -5.67
C SER A 133 24.62 -1.80 -4.46
N ALA A 134 24.70 -0.49 -4.68
CA ALA A 134 24.39 0.51 -3.65
C ALA A 134 23.43 1.54 -4.25
N ARG A 135 22.49 2.02 -3.44
CA ARG A 135 21.67 3.14 -3.80
C ARG A 135 21.94 4.29 -2.85
N VAL A 136 22.26 5.43 -3.43
CA VAL A 136 22.58 6.64 -2.66
C VAL A 136 21.55 7.72 -3.00
N SER A 137 20.89 8.28 -2.00
CA SER A 137 19.87 9.31 -2.18
C SER A 137 19.83 10.29 -1.02
N THR A 138 19.30 11.49 -1.26
CA THR A 138 19.02 12.43 -0.19
C THR A 138 17.75 12.02 0.56
N VAL A 139 17.74 12.19 1.88
CA VAL A 139 16.56 11.90 2.72
C VAL A 139 15.73 13.18 2.84
N PRO A 140 14.49 13.20 2.36
CA PRO A 140 13.64 14.39 2.43
C PRO A 140 13.44 14.87 3.87
N GLY A 141 13.59 16.19 4.08
CA GLY A 141 13.40 16.83 5.40
C GLY A 141 14.53 16.62 6.40
N ARG A 142 15.64 15.99 6.00
CA ARG A 142 16.83 15.77 6.83
C ARG A 142 18.11 16.19 6.11
N SER A 143 19.15 16.54 6.87
CA SER A 143 20.47 16.93 6.34
C SER A 143 21.39 15.74 6.05
N VAL A 144 20.86 14.51 6.00
CA VAL A 144 21.61 13.28 5.81
C VAL A 144 21.45 12.73 4.39
N ILE A 145 22.43 11.94 3.98
CA ILE A 145 22.44 11.17 2.73
C ILE A 145 22.20 9.70 3.10
N GLY A 146 21.17 9.09 2.53
CA GLY A 146 20.90 7.67 2.72
C GLY A 146 21.73 6.83 1.76
N ILE A 147 22.45 5.84 2.29
CA ILE A 147 23.19 4.82 1.55
C ILE A 147 22.55 3.49 1.85
N GLU A 148 21.91 2.89 0.85
CA GLU A 148 21.22 1.61 0.96
C GLU A 148 22.12 0.50 0.42
N LEU A 149 22.41 -0.49 1.25
CA LEU A 149 23.14 -1.69 0.86
C LEU A 149 22.25 -2.92 1.00
N PRO A 150 22.20 -3.81 0.01
CA PRO A 150 21.39 -5.01 0.08
C PRO A 150 21.92 -5.96 1.16
N ASN A 151 21.03 -6.55 1.92
CA ASN A 151 21.37 -7.55 2.92
C ASN A 151 21.88 -8.83 2.24
N ALA A 152 22.86 -9.50 2.84
CA ALA A 152 23.35 -10.80 2.39
C ALA A 152 22.22 -11.86 2.40
N HIS A 153 21.38 -11.81 3.43
CA HIS A 153 20.19 -12.64 3.57
C HIS A 153 18.95 -11.74 3.57
N ARG A 154 18.16 -11.83 2.49
CA ARG A 154 16.94 -11.04 2.33
C ARG A 154 15.77 -11.75 2.99
N GLU A 155 14.99 -11.03 3.79
CA GLU A 155 13.76 -11.57 4.37
C GLU A 155 12.64 -11.62 3.33
N LYS A 156 11.83 -12.67 3.41
CA LYS A 156 10.59 -12.76 2.62
C LYS A 156 9.49 -11.96 3.32
N VAL A 157 9.00 -10.92 2.65
CA VAL A 157 7.84 -10.15 3.11
C VAL A 157 6.57 -10.91 2.72
N VAL A 158 5.70 -11.20 3.69
CA VAL A 158 4.44 -11.93 3.45
C VAL A 158 3.25 -10.99 3.55
N LEU A 159 2.27 -11.20 2.67
CA LEU A 159 1.06 -10.37 2.58
C LEU A 159 0.30 -10.31 3.92
N ARG A 160 0.19 -11.43 4.64
CA ARG A 160 -0.50 -11.49 5.94
C ARG A 160 0.03 -10.47 6.94
N GLU A 161 1.33 -10.23 6.96
CA GLU A 161 1.94 -9.27 7.88
C GLU A 161 1.43 -7.85 7.64
N ILE A 162 1.26 -7.46 6.37
CA ILE A 162 0.75 -6.15 5.99
C ILE A 162 -0.75 -6.04 6.27
N LEU A 163 -1.54 -7.07 5.87
CA LEU A 163 -2.99 -7.08 6.10
C LEU A 163 -3.35 -7.11 7.59
N SER A 164 -2.50 -7.74 8.42
CA SER A 164 -2.68 -7.81 9.86
C SER A 164 -2.31 -6.52 10.60
N ALA A 165 -1.54 -5.63 9.95
CA ALA A 165 -1.13 -4.37 10.56
C ALA A 165 -2.32 -3.42 10.75
N ARG A 166 -2.25 -2.59 11.79
CA ARG A 166 -3.29 -1.59 12.09
C ARG A 166 -3.48 -0.61 10.94
N ASP A 167 -2.39 -0.23 10.25
CA ASP A 167 -2.41 0.71 9.13
C ASP A 167 -3.27 0.23 7.97
N PHE A 168 -3.42 -1.09 7.79
CA PHE A 168 -4.34 -1.68 6.82
C PHE A 168 -5.68 -2.03 7.46
N GLY A 169 -5.69 -2.86 8.51
CA GLY A 169 -6.90 -3.45 9.06
C GLY A 169 -7.88 -2.44 9.68
N ASP A 170 -7.36 -1.44 10.42
CA ASP A 170 -8.17 -0.40 11.07
C ASP A 170 -8.28 0.88 10.24
N SER A 171 -7.72 0.91 9.02
CA SER A 171 -7.78 2.08 8.14
C SER A 171 -9.19 2.35 7.63
N ASN A 172 -9.53 3.63 7.49
CA ASN A 172 -10.77 4.09 6.87
C ASN A 172 -10.63 4.34 5.35
N LEU A 173 -9.57 3.80 4.74
CA LEU A 173 -9.34 3.92 3.30
C LEU A 173 -10.41 3.13 2.54
N ARG A 174 -10.92 3.72 1.45
CA ARG A 174 -12.01 3.13 0.67
C ARG A 174 -11.58 1.92 -0.15
N LEU A 175 -10.43 2.02 -0.80
CA LEU A 175 -9.83 0.94 -1.60
C LEU A 175 -8.37 0.78 -1.16
N PRO A 176 -8.11 0.17 0.04
CA PRO A 176 -6.75 0.02 0.54
C PRO A 176 -5.98 -1.04 -0.24
N LEU A 177 -4.76 -0.72 -0.63
CA LEU A 177 -3.82 -1.63 -1.27
C LEU A 177 -2.62 -1.86 -0.35
N ALA A 178 -2.37 -3.09 0.01
CA ALA A 178 -1.15 -3.50 0.71
C ALA A 178 0.00 -3.60 -0.29
N LEU A 179 0.90 -2.63 -0.31
CA LEU A 179 1.99 -2.58 -1.28
C LEU A 179 3.23 -3.36 -0.84
N GLY A 180 3.47 -3.46 0.47
CA GLY A 180 4.65 -4.12 1.01
C GLY A 180 5.17 -3.41 2.26
N LYS A 181 6.49 -3.42 2.43
CA LYS A 181 7.20 -2.71 3.49
C LYS A 181 8.12 -1.66 2.91
N ASP A 182 8.31 -0.57 3.64
CA ASP A 182 9.34 0.40 3.31
C ASP A 182 10.75 -0.15 3.63
N ILE A 183 11.78 0.65 3.36
CA ILE A 183 13.18 0.31 3.66
C ILE A 183 13.36 0.00 5.15
N GLY A 184 12.63 0.67 6.00
CA GLY A 184 12.63 0.49 7.44
C GLY A 184 11.90 -0.76 7.93
N GLY A 185 11.08 -1.40 7.07
CA GLY A 185 10.26 -2.56 7.40
C GLY A 185 8.87 -2.19 7.90
N ASP A 186 8.45 -0.94 7.79
CA ASP A 186 7.10 -0.51 8.14
C ASP A 186 6.11 -0.81 6.99
N PRO A 187 4.86 -1.21 7.29
CA PRO A 187 3.87 -1.53 6.27
C PRO A 187 3.47 -0.30 5.47
N ILE A 188 3.45 -0.42 4.14
CA ILE A 188 3.01 0.63 3.22
C ILE A 188 1.65 0.27 2.64
N VAL A 189 0.68 1.13 2.89
CA VAL A 189 -0.69 1.00 2.41
C VAL A 189 -1.05 2.22 1.57
N ALA A 190 -1.54 2.00 0.36
CA ALA A 190 -2.03 3.05 -0.52
C ALA A 190 -3.55 3.02 -0.64
N ASN A 191 -4.14 4.12 -1.11
CA ASN A 191 -5.58 4.20 -1.36
C ASN A 191 -5.84 4.34 -2.87
N LEU A 192 -6.32 3.27 -3.50
CA LEU A 192 -6.64 3.28 -4.93
C LEU A 192 -7.73 4.30 -5.29
N ALA A 193 -8.66 4.59 -4.38
CA ALA A 193 -9.71 5.59 -4.61
C ALA A 193 -9.16 7.01 -4.83
N LYS A 194 -7.93 7.29 -4.37
CA LYS A 194 -7.21 8.56 -4.63
C LYS A 194 -6.30 8.48 -5.87
N MET A 195 -6.19 7.31 -6.48
CA MET A 195 -5.41 7.05 -7.69
C MET A 195 -6.34 6.41 -8.72
N PRO A 196 -7.24 7.21 -9.36
CA PRO A 196 -8.34 6.67 -10.18
C PRO A 196 -7.85 5.84 -11.39
N HIS A 197 -6.61 6.06 -11.83
CA HIS A 197 -5.96 5.31 -12.89
C HIS A 197 -4.55 4.94 -12.45
N LEU A 198 -4.27 3.65 -12.33
CA LEU A 198 -2.97 3.11 -11.94
C LEU A 198 -2.39 2.31 -13.11
N LEU A 199 -1.23 2.73 -13.60
CA LEU A 199 -0.44 1.98 -14.55
C LEU A 199 0.64 1.19 -13.81
N ILE A 200 0.69 -0.13 -14.06
CA ILE A 200 1.68 -1.03 -13.49
C ILE A 200 2.55 -1.55 -14.64
N ALA A 201 3.85 -1.29 -14.60
CA ALA A 201 4.81 -1.75 -15.60
C ALA A 201 5.99 -2.45 -14.94
N GLY A 202 6.54 -3.43 -15.66
CA GLY A 202 7.71 -4.18 -15.20
C GLY A 202 8.15 -5.20 -16.23
N THR A 203 9.45 -5.51 -16.26
CA THR A 203 10.00 -6.58 -17.09
C THR A 203 9.59 -7.95 -16.58
N THR A 204 9.71 -8.97 -17.42
CA THR A 204 9.45 -10.37 -17.01
C THR A 204 10.30 -10.72 -15.78
N GLY A 205 9.67 -11.28 -14.76
CA GLY A 205 10.33 -11.63 -13.49
C GLY A 205 10.48 -10.47 -12.50
N SER A 206 10.02 -9.24 -12.82
CA SER A 206 10.07 -8.09 -11.89
C SER A 206 9.07 -8.18 -10.74
N GLY A 207 8.11 -9.10 -10.80
CA GLY A 207 7.06 -9.26 -9.80
C GLY A 207 5.74 -8.56 -10.13
N LYS A 208 5.52 -8.09 -11.39
CA LYS A 208 4.28 -7.43 -11.84
C LYS A 208 3.04 -8.23 -11.44
N SER A 209 2.98 -9.50 -11.82
CA SER A 209 1.83 -10.39 -11.53
C SER A 209 1.62 -10.61 -10.04
N VAL A 210 2.70 -10.73 -9.27
CA VAL A 210 2.62 -10.84 -7.80
C VAL A 210 2.03 -9.55 -7.21
N ALA A 211 2.47 -8.38 -7.69
CA ALA A 211 1.96 -7.09 -7.22
C ALA A 211 0.46 -6.93 -7.54
N ILE A 212 0.01 -7.28 -8.76
CA ILE A 212 -1.40 -7.25 -9.13
C ILE A 212 -2.23 -8.17 -8.23
N ASN A 213 -1.78 -9.41 -8.03
CA ASN A 213 -2.45 -10.37 -7.15
C ASN A 213 -2.52 -9.87 -5.69
N THR A 214 -1.46 -9.29 -5.15
CA THR A 214 -1.49 -8.73 -3.79
C THR A 214 -2.44 -7.54 -3.68
N MET A 215 -2.56 -6.71 -4.71
CA MET A 215 -3.52 -5.61 -4.75
C MET A 215 -4.96 -6.12 -4.81
N ILE A 216 -5.25 -7.13 -5.63
CA ILE A 216 -6.58 -7.78 -5.70
C ILE A 216 -6.92 -8.37 -4.33
N LEU A 217 -6.03 -9.17 -3.76
CA LEU A 217 -6.24 -9.78 -2.44
C LEU A 217 -6.43 -8.72 -1.35
N SER A 218 -5.74 -7.58 -1.42
CA SER A 218 -5.96 -6.47 -0.49
C SER A 218 -7.41 -6.00 -0.49
N LEU A 219 -8.02 -5.87 -1.68
CA LEU A 219 -9.43 -5.48 -1.79
C LEU A 219 -10.36 -6.59 -1.27
N LEU A 220 -10.11 -7.85 -1.64
CA LEU A 220 -10.94 -8.99 -1.25
C LEU A 220 -10.91 -9.29 0.26
N TYR A 221 -9.79 -9.02 0.94
CA TYR A 221 -9.65 -9.20 2.39
C TYR A 221 -10.22 -8.03 3.20
N LYS A 222 -10.63 -6.94 2.57
CA LYS A 222 -11.09 -5.72 3.25
C LYS A 222 -12.53 -5.34 2.93
N LEU A 223 -12.99 -5.63 1.72
CA LEU A 223 -14.24 -5.11 1.18
C LEU A 223 -15.21 -6.23 0.79
N THR A 224 -16.49 -6.01 1.06
CA THR A 224 -17.55 -6.91 0.63
C THR A 224 -17.94 -6.64 -0.83
N PRO A 225 -18.68 -7.57 -1.49
CA PRO A 225 -19.18 -7.34 -2.85
C PRO A 225 -20.12 -6.13 -2.98
N GLU A 226 -20.77 -5.72 -1.88
CA GLU A 226 -21.61 -4.53 -1.83
C GLU A 226 -20.80 -3.22 -1.79
N GLU A 227 -19.55 -3.30 -1.35
CA GLU A 227 -18.64 -2.14 -1.25
C GLU A 227 -17.74 -2.01 -2.47
N CYS A 228 -17.31 -3.14 -3.06
CA CYS A 228 -16.39 -3.18 -4.19
C CYS A 228 -16.77 -4.27 -5.18
N ARG A 229 -16.90 -3.90 -6.46
CA ARG A 229 -17.10 -4.80 -7.58
C ARG A 229 -15.88 -4.78 -8.49
N LEU A 230 -15.65 -5.90 -9.17
CA LEU A 230 -14.48 -6.09 -10.03
C LEU A 230 -14.91 -6.45 -11.45
N ILE A 231 -14.19 -5.90 -12.42
CA ILE A 231 -14.18 -6.34 -13.82
C ILE A 231 -12.74 -6.70 -14.14
N MET A 232 -12.52 -7.93 -14.57
CA MET A 232 -11.19 -8.44 -14.89
C MET A 232 -11.09 -8.78 -16.38
N ILE A 233 -10.03 -8.30 -17.02
CA ILE A 233 -9.75 -8.50 -18.45
C ILE A 233 -8.36 -9.11 -18.56
N ASP A 234 -8.30 -10.37 -19.04
CA ASP A 234 -7.06 -11.14 -19.20
C ASP A 234 -7.07 -11.86 -20.56
N PRO A 235 -6.64 -11.20 -21.64
CA PRO A 235 -6.64 -11.80 -22.96
C PRO A 235 -5.70 -13.00 -23.11
N LYS A 236 -4.71 -13.10 -22.24
CA LYS A 236 -3.74 -14.23 -22.25
C LYS A 236 -4.20 -15.41 -21.41
N MET A 237 -5.22 -15.27 -20.57
CA MET A 237 -5.77 -16.31 -19.70
C MET A 237 -4.75 -16.91 -18.72
N LEU A 238 -3.76 -16.13 -18.28
CA LEU A 238 -2.63 -16.65 -17.50
C LEU A 238 -2.64 -16.22 -16.02
N GLU A 239 -3.21 -15.05 -15.73
CA GLU A 239 -3.02 -14.42 -14.42
C GLU A 239 -4.31 -14.25 -13.62
N LEU A 240 -5.43 -13.87 -14.27
CA LEU A 240 -6.65 -13.49 -13.58
C LEU A 240 -7.76 -14.55 -13.58
N SER A 241 -7.63 -15.59 -14.37
CA SER A 241 -8.63 -16.67 -14.48
C SER A 241 -8.87 -17.42 -13.17
N VAL A 242 -7.91 -17.40 -12.24
CA VAL A 242 -8.05 -17.99 -10.90
C VAL A 242 -9.13 -17.31 -10.04
N TYR A 243 -9.55 -16.09 -10.41
CA TYR A 243 -10.58 -15.33 -9.71
C TYR A 243 -11.99 -15.56 -10.26
N ASP A 244 -12.15 -16.39 -11.30
CA ASP A 244 -13.49 -16.67 -11.82
C ASP A 244 -14.41 -17.23 -10.74
N GLY A 245 -15.64 -16.73 -10.72
CA GLY A 245 -16.67 -17.17 -9.77
C GLY A 245 -16.65 -16.47 -8.41
N ILE A 246 -15.72 -15.57 -8.13
CA ILE A 246 -15.78 -14.80 -6.88
C ILE A 246 -16.98 -13.83 -6.89
N PRO A 247 -17.63 -13.60 -5.75
CA PRO A 247 -18.87 -12.79 -5.69
C PRO A 247 -18.66 -11.30 -6.00
N HIS A 248 -17.43 -10.82 -6.00
CA HIS A 248 -17.08 -9.44 -6.37
C HIS A 248 -17.13 -9.18 -7.87
N LEU A 249 -17.01 -10.21 -8.72
CA LEU A 249 -17.04 -10.05 -10.17
C LEU A 249 -18.41 -9.62 -10.66
N LEU A 250 -18.44 -8.63 -11.55
CA LEU A 250 -19.66 -8.23 -12.29
C LEU A 250 -19.94 -9.13 -13.49
N SER A 251 -18.89 -9.73 -14.05
CA SER A 251 -18.95 -10.71 -15.14
C SER A 251 -17.80 -11.72 -14.97
N PRO A 252 -17.87 -12.90 -15.58
CA PRO A 252 -16.70 -13.76 -15.69
C PRO A 252 -15.49 -13.02 -16.25
N VAL A 253 -14.28 -13.49 -15.96
CA VAL A 253 -13.04 -12.89 -16.47
C VAL A 253 -13.10 -12.83 -18.01
N VAL A 254 -12.89 -11.65 -18.54
CA VAL A 254 -13.01 -11.37 -19.97
C VAL A 254 -11.71 -11.73 -20.67
N THR A 255 -11.75 -12.77 -21.49
CA THR A 255 -10.56 -13.27 -22.24
C THR A 255 -10.56 -12.91 -23.71
N ASP A 256 -11.74 -12.58 -24.29
CA ASP A 256 -11.85 -12.18 -25.68
C ASP A 256 -11.66 -10.65 -25.82
N PRO A 257 -10.71 -10.19 -26.67
CA PRO A 257 -10.47 -8.76 -26.90
C PRO A 257 -11.72 -8.00 -27.36
N LYS A 258 -12.61 -8.62 -28.13
CA LYS A 258 -13.85 -7.98 -28.58
C LYS A 258 -14.81 -7.75 -27.40
N LYS A 259 -14.88 -8.71 -26.49
CA LYS A 259 -15.68 -8.58 -25.25
C LYS A 259 -15.04 -7.57 -24.31
N ALA A 260 -13.71 -7.45 -24.28
CA ALA A 260 -13.01 -6.44 -23.49
C ALA A 260 -13.42 -5.01 -23.88
N VAL A 261 -13.52 -4.74 -25.19
CA VAL A 261 -14.03 -3.44 -25.69
C VAL A 261 -15.46 -3.19 -25.23
N VAL A 262 -16.32 -4.22 -25.25
CA VAL A 262 -17.71 -4.10 -24.77
C VAL A 262 -17.75 -3.80 -23.28
N ALA A 263 -16.94 -4.52 -22.46
CA ALA A 263 -16.83 -4.28 -21.03
C ALA A 263 -16.39 -2.84 -20.72
N LEU A 264 -15.36 -2.33 -21.40
CA LEU A 264 -14.90 -0.96 -21.22
C LEU A 264 -15.94 0.08 -21.63
N LYS A 265 -16.69 -0.13 -22.73
CA LYS A 265 -17.82 0.74 -23.12
C LYS A 265 -18.92 0.73 -22.05
N TRP A 266 -19.21 -0.43 -21.48
CA TRP A 266 -20.17 -0.54 -20.37
C TRP A 266 -19.71 0.27 -19.16
N VAL A 267 -18.42 0.20 -18.80
CA VAL A 267 -17.83 0.98 -17.69
C VAL A 267 -18.04 2.48 -17.90
N VAL A 268 -17.81 2.97 -19.13
CA VAL A 268 -18.03 4.39 -19.46
C VAL A 268 -19.51 4.76 -19.28
N GLY A 269 -20.42 3.93 -19.80
CA GLY A 269 -21.86 4.15 -19.66
C GLY A 269 -22.31 4.15 -18.17
N GLU A 270 -21.81 3.21 -17.37
CA GLU A 270 -22.06 3.17 -15.92
C GLU A 270 -21.53 4.41 -15.20
N MET A 271 -20.34 4.86 -15.57
CA MET A 271 -19.75 6.09 -15.00
C MET A 271 -20.65 7.31 -15.32
N GLU A 272 -21.12 7.46 -16.56
CA GLU A 272 -22.03 8.55 -16.95
C GLU A 272 -23.36 8.48 -16.20
N GLU A 273 -23.91 7.28 -16.01
CA GLU A 273 -25.15 7.11 -15.27
C GLU A 273 -24.95 7.49 -13.79
N ARG A 274 -23.83 7.11 -13.20
CA ARG A 274 -23.49 7.53 -11.83
C ARG A 274 -23.32 9.02 -11.70
N TYR A 275 -22.69 9.69 -12.68
CA TYR A 275 -22.64 11.15 -12.71
C TYR A 275 -24.04 11.77 -12.73
N ARG A 276 -24.97 11.22 -13.53
CA ARG A 276 -26.37 11.69 -13.56
C ARG A 276 -27.04 11.49 -12.21
N LYS A 277 -26.87 10.33 -11.55
CA LYS A 277 -27.40 10.06 -10.20
C LYS A 277 -26.82 11.04 -9.17
N MET A 278 -25.51 11.25 -9.17
CA MET A 278 -24.85 12.19 -8.24
C MET A 278 -25.27 13.64 -8.49
N SER A 279 -25.40 14.06 -9.75
CA SER A 279 -25.89 15.38 -10.12
C SER A 279 -27.33 15.62 -9.63
N LYS A 280 -28.21 14.60 -9.81
CA LYS A 280 -29.59 14.64 -9.31
C LYS A 280 -29.67 14.85 -7.79
N MET A 281 -28.70 14.31 -7.07
CA MET A 281 -28.60 14.41 -5.61
C MET A 281 -27.83 15.65 -5.14
N GLY A 282 -27.28 16.44 -6.05
CA GLY A 282 -26.46 17.61 -5.72
C GLY A 282 -25.18 17.25 -4.98
N VAL A 283 -24.61 16.08 -5.25
CA VAL A 283 -23.33 15.64 -4.66
C VAL A 283 -22.25 15.51 -5.72
N ARG A 284 -20.98 15.66 -5.30
CA ARG A 284 -19.85 15.74 -6.23
C ARG A 284 -19.04 14.43 -6.34
N ASN A 285 -19.27 13.49 -5.43
CA ASN A 285 -18.52 12.24 -5.35
C ASN A 285 -19.39 11.11 -4.81
N ILE A 286 -18.92 9.86 -4.99
CA ILE A 286 -19.60 8.64 -4.55
C ILE A 286 -19.77 8.60 -3.02
N GLU A 287 -18.84 9.17 -2.26
CA GLU A 287 -18.92 9.18 -0.80
C GLU A 287 -20.07 10.05 -0.31
N GLY A 288 -20.24 11.23 -0.92
CA GLY A 288 -21.38 12.10 -0.65
C GLY A 288 -22.69 11.46 -1.03
N TYR A 289 -22.75 10.76 -2.19
CA TYR A 289 -23.91 10.01 -2.62
C TYR A 289 -24.27 8.92 -1.60
N ASN A 290 -23.32 8.04 -1.29
CA ASN A 290 -23.54 6.95 -0.35
C ASN A 290 -23.81 7.45 1.09
N GLY A 291 -23.29 8.63 1.46
CA GLY A 291 -23.65 9.29 2.73
C GLY A 291 -25.13 9.62 2.79
N ARG A 292 -25.69 10.27 1.76
CA ARG A 292 -27.12 10.57 1.66
C ARG A 292 -27.98 9.32 1.60
N VAL A 293 -27.52 8.28 0.90
CA VAL A 293 -28.23 6.98 0.88
C VAL A 293 -28.36 6.41 2.28
N ARG A 294 -27.27 6.40 3.07
CA ARG A 294 -27.31 5.92 4.46
C ARG A 294 -28.25 6.74 5.35
N GLU A 295 -28.26 8.05 5.19
CA GLU A 295 -29.18 8.94 5.93
C GLU A 295 -30.64 8.66 5.57
N ALA A 296 -30.96 8.49 4.28
CA ALA A 296 -32.30 8.18 3.83
C ALA A 296 -32.77 6.80 4.33
N LEU A 297 -31.90 5.78 4.24
CA LEU A 297 -32.20 4.44 4.77
C LEU A 297 -32.44 4.45 6.29
N ALA A 298 -31.63 5.22 7.04
CA ALA A 298 -31.80 5.35 8.50
C ALA A 298 -33.11 6.04 8.89
N LYS A 299 -33.65 6.91 8.03
CA LYS A 299 -34.93 7.59 8.20
C LYS A 299 -36.10 6.86 7.59
N GLY A 300 -35.86 5.80 6.80
CA GLY A 300 -36.90 5.10 6.02
C GLY A 300 -37.49 5.96 4.90
N GLU A 301 -36.72 6.93 4.39
CA GLU A 301 -37.20 7.84 3.35
C GLU A 301 -36.81 7.35 1.96
N MET A 302 -37.74 7.54 1.00
CA MET A 302 -37.45 7.38 -0.43
C MET A 302 -36.86 8.68 -0.99
N PHE A 303 -35.99 8.56 -1.98
CA PHE A 303 -35.53 9.74 -2.70
C PHE A 303 -36.64 10.26 -3.60
N LYS A 304 -36.99 11.54 -3.44
CA LYS A 304 -37.99 12.24 -4.24
C LYS A 304 -37.31 13.26 -5.13
N ARG A 305 -37.70 13.28 -6.38
CA ARG A 305 -37.28 14.28 -7.34
C ARG A 305 -38.50 14.88 -8.03
N THR A 306 -38.61 16.18 -7.91
CA THR A 306 -39.60 16.94 -8.68
C THR A 306 -38.96 17.39 -9.99
N ILE A 307 -39.51 16.97 -11.11
CA ILE A 307 -39.08 17.33 -12.45
C ILE A 307 -40.19 18.13 -13.08
N GLN A 308 -39.86 19.27 -13.68
CA GLN A 308 -40.80 19.98 -14.54
C GLN A 308 -40.91 19.17 -15.84
N THR A 309 -42.07 18.59 -16.12
CA THR A 309 -42.32 17.77 -17.31
C THR A 309 -42.93 18.55 -18.46
N GLY A 310 -43.42 19.76 -18.20
CA GLY A 310 -44.01 20.61 -19.24
C GLY A 310 -44.68 21.84 -18.64
N PHE A 311 -45.54 22.42 -19.43
CA PHE A 311 -46.46 23.47 -19.02
C PHE A 311 -47.89 22.97 -19.29
N ASP A 312 -48.81 23.27 -18.41
CA ASP A 312 -50.24 23.02 -18.60
C ASP A 312 -50.71 23.80 -19.84
N GLU A 313 -51.40 23.13 -20.75
CA GLU A 313 -51.82 23.71 -22.03
C GLU A 313 -52.90 24.79 -21.85
N ASP A 314 -53.68 24.74 -20.77
CA ASP A 314 -54.79 25.65 -20.52
C ASP A 314 -54.39 26.85 -19.63
N THR A 315 -53.50 26.60 -18.64
CA THR A 315 -53.14 27.64 -17.64
C THR A 315 -51.74 28.21 -17.89
N GLY A 316 -50.88 27.55 -18.68
CA GLY A 316 -49.50 27.94 -18.90
C GLY A 316 -48.59 27.77 -17.66
N GLU A 317 -49.10 27.16 -16.60
CA GLU A 317 -48.33 26.90 -15.39
C GLU A 317 -47.38 25.68 -15.59
N PRO A 318 -46.20 25.68 -14.94
CA PRO A 318 -45.28 24.56 -15.03
C PRO A 318 -45.86 23.33 -14.31
N VAL A 319 -45.93 22.21 -15.03
CA VAL A 319 -46.35 20.90 -14.51
C VAL A 319 -45.11 20.21 -13.93
N PHE A 320 -45.23 19.74 -12.69
CA PHE A 320 -44.18 19.04 -11.97
C PHE A 320 -44.61 17.60 -11.71
N GLU A 321 -43.74 16.66 -12.06
CA GLU A 321 -43.89 15.25 -11.71
C GLU A 321 -42.84 14.88 -10.65
N THR A 322 -43.29 14.15 -9.61
CA THR A 322 -42.41 13.70 -8.55
C THR A 322 -42.08 12.22 -8.80
N ASP A 323 -40.81 11.96 -9.13
CA ASP A 323 -40.25 10.62 -9.29
C ASP A 323 -39.65 10.15 -7.95
N GLU A 324 -40.10 8.98 -7.47
CA GLU A 324 -39.64 8.38 -6.23
C GLU A 324 -38.76 7.16 -6.56
N PHE A 325 -37.55 7.08 -5.98
CA PHE A 325 -36.66 5.94 -6.16
C PHE A 325 -36.02 5.50 -4.85
N ALA A 326 -35.78 4.19 -4.74
CA ALA A 326 -35.18 3.61 -3.55
C ALA A 326 -33.71 4.07 -3.37
N PRO A 327 -33.30 4.42 -2.15
CA PRO A 327 -31.92 4.77 -1.85
C PRO A 327 -31.04 3.50 -1.89
N VAL A 328 -30.26 3.34 -2.94
CA VAL A 328 -29.32 2.22 -3.11
C VAL A 328 -27.88 2.74 -3.16
N ALA A 329 -27.04 2.23 -2.28
CA ALA A 329 -25.62 2.57 -2.25
C ALA A 329 -24.91 2.06 -3.51
N LEU A 330 -23.96 2.85 -4.01
CA LEU A 330 -23.14 2.50 -5.16
C LEU A 330 -21.82 1.89 -4.67
N PRO A 331 -21.49 0.65 -5.08
CA PRO A 331 -20.16 0.09 -4.84
C PRO A 331 -19.10 0.81 -5.67
N TYR A 332 -17.85 0.77 -5.22
CA TYR A 332 -16.74 1.05 -6.11
C TYR A 332 -16.65 -0.04 -7.19
N ILE A 333 -16.28 0.34 -8.39
CA ILE A 333 -15.99 -0.60 -9.48
C ILE A 333 -14.52 -0.44 -9.85
N VAL A 334 -13.75 -1.51 -9.68
CA VAL A 334 -12.33 -1.58 -10.06
C VAL A 334 -12.21 -2.43 -11.32
N VAL A 335 -11.61 -1.85 -12.35
CA VAL A 335 -11.33 -2.54 -13.61
C VAL A 335 -9.86 -2.90 -13.64
N ILE A 336 -9.55 -4.17 -13.83
CA ILE A 336 -8.19 -4.70 -13.88
C ILE A 336 -7.98 -5.24 -15.29
N VAL A 337 -6.94 -4.72 -15.96
CA VAL A 337 -6.58 -5.14 -17.31
C VAL A 337 -5.15 -5.65 -17.27
N ASP A 338 -4.97 -6.93 -17.55
CA ASP A 338 -3.65 -7.51 -17.82
C ASP A 338 -3.40 -7.50 -19.33
N GLU A 339 -2.17 -7.21 -19.72
CA GLU A 339 -1.65 -6.94 -21.09
C GLU A 339 -2.51 -7.37 -22.28
#